data_821ef12f2c93273a8d72c82e6f713f55
#
_entry.id   821ef12f2c93273a8d72c82e6f713f55
#
_cell.length_a   1.000
_cell.length_b   1.000
_cell.length_c   1.000
_cell.angle_alpha   90.00
_cell.angle_beta   90.00
_cell.angle_gamma   90.00
#
_symmetry.space_group_name_H-M   'P 1'
#
loop_
_entity.id
_entity.type
_entity.pdbx_description
1 polymer ?
#
loop_
_entity_poly.entity_id
_entity_poly.type
_entity_poly.pdbx_seq_one_letter_code
_entity_poly.pdbx_strand_id
1 'polypeptide(L)'
;GEESYTVERMNKGFAKGLLAKVALFAGGWSVRDGNQFPDLDVEHHPTIPEMNGYFVGRPKNWKDYYELAAKQCAEILGATDNPHELDPSYENIWSTVNHLEYNKYNENLFEVAFGEGQNGDVGATMGYNLNRGVFNTTQGMGGAGYAATTAYYFYSFDPADTRRDVTCVFQEYINENGKNKEVIRCNPLGVACGKWRWYWMTDNYMKVRFPKANSRIATGINWILMRYSDIY
;
A
#
# COMPACT_ATOMS: atom_id res chain seq x y z
N GLY A 1 -5.20 3.50 32.10
CA GLY A 1 -4.95 2.52 31.08
C GLY A 1 -4.17 3.17 29.99
N GLU A 2 -2.99 2.65 29.69
CA GLU A 2 -2.24 3.05 28.52
C GLU A 2 -3.15 2.79 27.31
N GLU A 3 -3.60 3.85 26.65
CA GLU A 3 -4.22 3.71 25.35
C GLU A 3 -3.14 3.16 24.44
N SER A 4 -3.24 1.89 24.09
CA SER A 4 -2.31 1.29 23.14
C SER A 4 -2.31 2.11 21.87
N TYR A 5 -1.14 2.51 21.44
CA TYR A 5 -0.93 3.17 20.14
C TYR A 5 -1.63 2.32 19.07
N THR A 6 -2.59 2.92 18.39
CA THR A 6 -3.28 2.25 17.29
C THR A 6 -2.98 2.99 16.01
N VAL A 7 -2.32 2.32 15.08
CA VAL A 7 -2.00 2.84 13.73
C VAL A 7 -3.24 3.24 12.93
N GLU A 8 -4.42 2.86 13.40
CA GLU A 8 -5.73 3.22 12.84
C GLU A 8 -6.21 4.60 13.27
N ARG A 9 -5.47 5.27 14.17
CA ARG A 9 -5.76 6.63 14.61
C ARG A 9 -4.70 7.59 14.09
N MET A 10 -5.14 8.74 13.63
CA MET A 10 -4.23 9.81 13.21
C MET A 10 -3.34 10.23 14.38
N ASN A 11 -2.05 10.12 14.19
CA ASN A 11 -1.04 10.55 15.13
C ASN A 11 -0.25 11.75 14.58
N LYS A 12 0.62 12.32 15.41
CA LYS A 12 1.42 13.49 15.05
C LYS A 12 2.39 13.21 13.90
N GLY A 13 3.00 12.00 13.87
CA GLY A 13 3.90 11.57 12.80
C GLY A 13 3.18 11.52 11.45
N PHE A 14 2.02 10.87 11.42
CA PHE A 14 1.19 10.84 10.21
C PHE A 14 0.73 12.24 9.76
N ALA A 15 0.28 13.09 10.68
CA ALA A 15 -0.16 14.44 10.32
C ALA A 15 0.96 15.27 9.68
N LYS A 16 2.16 15.21 10.22
CA LYS A 16 3.34 15.88 9.65
C LYS A 16 3.75 15.25 8.30
N GLY A 17 3.79 13.91 8.20
CA GLY A 17 4.09 13.21 6.95
C GLY A 17 3.06 13.53 5.86
N LEU A 18 1.78 13.59 6.21
CA LEU A 18 0.74 13.99 5.27
C LEU A 18 0.92 15.45 4.81
N LEU A 19 1.24 16.36 5.72
CA LEU A 19 1.55 17.75 5.38
C LEU A 19 2.75 17.83 4.43
N ALA A 20 3.82 17.07 4.69
CA ALA A 20 4.98 17.00 3.82
C ALA A 20 4.58 16.50 2.42
N LYS A 21 3.81 15.43 2.34
CA LYS A 21 3.31 14.88 1.07
C LYS A 21 2.45 15.88 0.31
N VAL A 22 1.52 16.54 0.98
CA VAL A 22 0.68 17.59 0.37
C VAL A 22 1.52 18.75 -0.13
N ALA A 23 2.53 19.18 0.63
CA ALA A 23 3.44 20.25 0.24
C ALA A 23 4.24 19.85 -1.04
N LEU A 24 4.77 18.63 -1.12
CA LEU A 24 5.45 18.15 -2.31
C LEU A 24 4.55 18.18 -3.56
N PHE A 25 3.29 17.76 -3.41
CA PHE A 25 2.32 17.83 -4.50
C PHE A 25 1.95 19.27 -4.86
N ALA A 26 1.79 20.13 -3.86
CA ALA A 26 1.46 21.55 -4.08
C ALA A 26 2.59 22.29 -4.80
N GLY A 27 3.85 22.02 -4.44
CA GLY A 27 5.02 22.59 -5.08
C GLY A 27 5.46 21.88 -6.37
N GLY A 28 4.92 20.69 -6.66
CA GLY A 28 5.32 19.85 -7.77
C GLY A 28 4.69 20.25 -9.11
N TRP A 29 5.21 19.63 -10.17
CA TRP A 29 4.68 19.76 -11.52
C TRP A 29 3.35 19.01 -11.64
N SER A 30 2.32 19.69 -12.13
CA SER A 30 1.02 19.10 -12.41
C SER A 30 0.26 19.91 -13.45
N VAL A 31 -0.80 19.33 -13.99
CA VAL A 31 -1.75 20.07 -14.85
C VAL A 31 -2.49 21.08 -13.97
N ARG A 32 -2.42 22.34 -14.31
CA ARG A 32 -3.04 23.46 -13.59
C ARG A 32 -3.84 24.34 -14.52
N ASP A 33 -4.92 24.90 -14.01
CA ASP A 33 -5.70 25.92 -14.68
C ASP A 33 -4.96 27.27 -14.56
N GLY A 34 -4.42 27.76 -15.66
CA GLY A 34 -3.71 29.06 -15.70
C GLY A 34 -4.58 30.26 -15.34
N ASN A 35 -5.90 30.15 -15.46
CA ASN A 35 -6.83 31.22 -15.06
C ASN A 35 -6.99 31.29 -13.54
N GLN A 36 -6.90 30.14 -12.85
CA GLN A 36 -6.98 30.08 -11.39
C GLN A 36 -5.62 30.31 -10.72
N PHE A 37 -4.54 29.98 -11.42
CA PHE A 37 -3.17 30.07 -10.91
C PHE A 37 -2.30 30.94 -11.83
N PRO A 38 -2.44 32.27 -11.80
CA PRO A 38 -1.71 33.15 -12.70
C PRO A 38 -0.20 33.21 -12.45
N ASP A 39 0.26 32.77 -11.27
CA ASP A 39 1.67 32.79 -10.87
C ASP A 39 2.35 31.43 -11.00
N LEU A 40 2.20 30.80 -12.18
CA LEU A 40 2.87 29.55 -12.46
C LEU A 40 4.29 29.77 -13.01
N ASP A 41 5.22 28.96 -12.54
CA ASP A 41 6.50 28.74 -13.17
C ASP A 41 6.28 27.70 -14.28
N VAL A 42 6.43 28.15 -15.52
CA VAL A 42 6.11 27.35 -16.69
C VAL A 42 7.37 27.28 -17.53
N GLU A 43 8.29 26.41 -17.16
CA GLU A 43 9.57 26.30 -17.88
C GLU A 43 9.44 25.68 -19.27
N HIS A 44 8.48 24.83 -19.51
CA HIS A 44 8.26 24.21 -20.81
C HIS A 44 6.78 24.01 -21.10
N HIS A 45 6.23 24.88 -21.92
CA HIS A 45 4.92 24.68 -22.51
C HIS A 45 4.98 23.92 -23.82
N PRO A 46 4.44 22.76 -23.92
CA PRO A 46 3.59 22.58 -25.06
C PRO A 46 2.27 23.30 -24.71
N THR A 47 2.03 24.45 -25.29
CA THR A 47 0.67 24.91 -25.49
C THR A 47 -0.01 23.79 -26.26
N ILE A 48 -0.75 22.97 -25.57
CA ILE A 48 -1.72 22.07 -26.21
C ILE A 48 -2.91 22.99 -26.43
N PRO A 49 -3.16 23.45 -27.67
CA PRO A 49 -4.20 24.45 -27.94
C PRO A 49 -5.58 23.99 -27.49
N GLU A 50 -5.75 22.67 -27.39
CA GLU A 50 -7.00 22.05 -26.98
C GLU A 50 -7.22 22.02 -25.46
N MET A 51 -6.21 22.36 -24.66
CA MET A 51 -6.35 22.33 -23.19
C MET A 51 -6.92 23.60 -22.56
N ASN A 52 -7.38 24.54 -23.39
CA ASN A 52 -8.27 25.61 -22.96
C ASN A 52 -7.83 26.37 -21.70
N GLY A 53 -6.51 26.70 -21.61
CA GLY A 53 -5.92 27.42 -20.47
C GLY A 53 -5.29 26.52 -19.40
N TYR A 54 -5.29 25.20 -19.58
CA TYR A 54 -4.57 24.29 -18.71
C TYR A 54 -3.10 24.13 -19.13
N PHE A 55 -2.22 24.11 -18.15
CA PHE A 55 -0.77 24.01 -18.37
C PHE A 55 -0.16 22.98 -17.42
N VAL A 56 0.92 22.33 -17.84
CA VAL A 56 1.80 21.63 -16.92
C VAL A 56 2.75 22.65 -16.31
N GLY A 57 2.59 22.88 -15.02
CA GLY A 57 3.36 23.91 -14.32
C GLY A 57 3.42 23.65 -12.82
N ARG A 58 4.21 24.46 -12.15
CA ARG A 58 4.31 24.50 -10.69
C ARG A 58 4.21 25.94 -10.20
N PRO A 59 3.85 26.19 -8.93
CA PRO A 59 3.82 27.56 -8.41
C PRO A 59 5.23 28.16 -8.35
N LYS A 60 5.37 29.47 -8.54
CA LYS A 60 6.67 30.15 -8.45
C LYS A 60 7.36 29.96 -7.10
N ASN A 61 6.58 29.86 -6.04
CA ASN A 61 7.08 29.62 -4.69
C ASN A 61 7.19 28.11 -4.34
N TRP A 62 7.42 27.25 -5.32
CA TRP A 62 7.55 25.79 -5.12
C TRP A 62 8.63 25.41 -4.10
N LYS A 63 9.68 26.22 -3.98
CA LYS A 63 10.74 25.99 -2.99
C LYS A 63 10.25 26.05 -1.57
N ASP A 64 9.36 27.00 -1.25
CA ASP A 64 8.77 27.13 0.10
C ASP A 64 8.01 25.84 0.48
N TYR A 65 7.29 25.25 -0.47
CA TYR A 65 6.61 23.97 -0.25
C TYR A 65 7.58 22.81 -0.02
N TYR A 66 8.68 22.78 -0.76
CA TYR A 66 9.70 21.73 -0.59
C TYR A 66 10.46 21.89 0.73
N GLU A 67 10.76 23.12 1.12
CA GLU A 67 11.35 23.43 2.43
C GLU A 67 10.40 23.04 3.57
N LEU A 68 9.10 23.33 3.41
CA LEU A 68 8.08 22.88 4.36
C LEU A 68 8.05 21.36 4.46
N ALA A 69 8.06 20.65 3.35
CA ALA A 69 8.07 19.19 3.34
C ALA A 69 9.32 18.64 4.05
N ALA A 70 10.51 19.12 3.68
CA ALA A 70 11.75 18.72 4.31
C ALA A 70 11.77 18.99 5.81
N LYS A 71 11.26 20.15 6.24
CA LYS A 71 11.12 20.49 7.65
C LYS A 71 10.23 19.51 8.40
N GLN A 72 9.07 19.17 7.84
CA GLN A 72 8.14 18.23 8.49
C GLN A 72 8.76 16.83 8.61
N CYS A 73 9.45 16.35 7.58
CA CYS A 73 10.17 15.08 7.65
C CYS A 73 11.29 15.13 8.70
N ALA A 74 12.12 16.17 8.70
CA ALA A 74 13.19 16.33 9.68
C ALA A 74 12.68 16.38 11.12
N GLU A 75 11.53 17.00 11.36
CA GLU A 75 10.90 17.05 12.69
C GLU A 75 10.39 15.67 13.15
N ILE A 76 10.00 14.78 12.23
CA ILE A 76 9.63 13.40 12.58
C ILE A 76 10.90 12.61 12.90
N LEU A 77 11.89 12.66 12.00
CA LEU A 77 13.14 11.89 12.13
C LEU A 77 13.98 12.29 13.34
N GLY A 78 13.97 13.57 13.70
CA GLY A 78 14.74 14.13 14.82
C GLY A 78 14.01 14.15 16.15
N ALA A 79 12.77 13.67 16.23
CA ALA A 79 12.03 13.66 17.49
C ALA A 79 12.64 12.66 18.49
N THR A 80 12.91 13.13 19.70
CA THR A 80 13.47 12.28 20.77
C THR A 80 12.51 11.25 21.32
N ASP A 81 11.22 11.51 21.15
CA ASP A 81 10.11 10.64 21.55
C ASP A 81 9.49 9.92 20.35
N ASN A 82 10.27 9.78 19.26
CA ASN A 82 9.80 9.12 18.05
C ASN A 82 9.59 7.62 18.29
N PRO A 83 8.35 7.12 18.22
CA PRO A 83 8.07 5.71 18.43
C PRO A 83 8.29 4.85 17.17
N HIS A 84 8.64 5.47 16.04
CA HIS A 84 8.72 4.83 14.75
C HIS A 84 10.15 4.44 14.41
N GLU A 85 10.32 3.22 13.92
CA GLU A 85 11.58 2.68 13.44
C GLU A 85 11.35 1.96 12.10
N LEU A 86 12.38 1.86 11.28
CA LEU A 86 12.34 1.02 10.09
C LEU A 86 12.37 -0.45 10.49
N ASP A 87 11.44 -1.24 10.00
CA ASP A 87 11.49 -2.68 10.16
C ASP A 87 12.68 -3.23 9.33
N PRO A 88 13.58 -4.01 9.92
CA PRO A 88 14.69 -4.61 9.19
C PRO A 88 14.25 -5.62 8.13
N SER A 89 12.99 -6.06 8.17
CA SER A 89 12.41 -6.98 7.19
C SER A 89 11.23 -6.35 6.48
N TYR A 90 11.39 -6.11 5.18
CA TYR A 90 10.30 -5.62 4.34
C TYR A 90 9.10 -6.59 4.31
N GLU A 91 9.35 -7.89 4.38
CA GLU A 91 8.30 -8.91 4.46
C GLU A 91 7.49 -8.80 5.75
N ASN A 92 8.17 -8.52 6.86
CA ASN A 92 7.52 -8.45 8.16
C ASN A 92 6.46 -7.34 8.24
N ILE A 93 6.66 -6.22 7.54
CA ILE A 93 5.67 -5.14 7.46
C ILE A 93 4.34 -5.68 6.91
N TRP A 94 4.41 -6.48 5.85
CA TRP A 94 3.23 -6.99 5.17
C TRP A 94 2.64 -8.21 5.88
N SER A 95 3.47 -9.09 6.40
CA SER A 95 2.98 -10.25 7.13
C SER A 95 2.21 -9.84 8.39
N THR A 96 2.72 -8.87 9.16
CA THR A 96 2.03 -8.38 10.36
C THR A 96 0.66 -7.77 10.04
N VAL A 97 0.55 -6.95 9.00
CA VAL A 97 -0.74 -6.37 8.63
C VAL A 97 -1.73 -7.44 8.14
N ASN A 98 -1.23 -8.47 7.45
CA ASN A 98 -2.07 -9.59 7.03
C ASN A 98 -2.49 -10.49 8.21
N HIS A 99 -1.69 -10.57 9.26
CA HIS A 99 -2.04 -11.24 10.51
C HIS A 99 -2.99 -10.42 11.39
N LEU A 100 -3.29 -9.19 11.02
CA LEU A 100 -4.04 -8.21 11.84
C LEU A 100 -3.30 -7.91 13.16
N GLU A 101 -1.99 -7.88 13.11
CA GLU A 101 -1.10 -7.57 14.20
C GLU A 101 -0.44 -6.22 13.98
N TYR A 102 -0.14 -5.53 15.06
CA TYR A 102 0.62 -4.30 14.99
C TYR A 102 2.11 -4.60 14.87
N ASN A 103 2.77 -3.91 13.94
CA ASN A 103 4.21 -4.03 13.78
C ASN A 103 4.94 -3.43 15.00
N LYS A 104 5.80 -4.22 15.64
CA LYS A 104 6.56 -3.80 16.83
C LYS A 104 7.48 -2.61 16.60
N TYR A 105 7.86 -2.36 15.35
CA TYR A 105 8.68 -1.20 14.97
C TYR A 105 7.86 0.05 14.71
N ASN A 106 6.54 -0.04 14.74
CA ASN A 106 5.63 1.05 14.41
C ASN A 106 5.98 1.71 13.07
N GLU A 107 6.45 0.94 12.09
CA GLU A 107 6.83 1.48 10.79
C GLU A 107 5.63 2.06 10.04
N ASN A 108 4.44 1.48 10.22
CA ASN A 108 3.22 2.04 9.67
C ASN A 108 2.81 3.26 10.50
N LEU A 109 2.80 4.43 9.88
CA LEU A 109 2.37 5.68 10.51
C LEU A 109 0.85 5.78 10.61
N PHE A 110 0.16 5.26 9.60
CA PHE A 110 -1.29 5.23 9.57
C PHE A 110 -1.81 4.15 8.64
N GLU A 111 -2.81 3.44 9.13
CA GLU A 111 -3.55 2.43 8.39
C GLU A 111 -5.04 2.77 8.38
N VAL A 112 -5.64 2.70 7.21
CA VAL A 112 -7.10 2.80 7.09
C VAL A 112 -7.69 1.49 7.56
N ALA A 113 -8.47 1.55 8.65
CA ALA A 113 -9.12 0.40 9.22
C ALA A 113 -10.27 -0.09 8.35
N PHE A 114 -10.25 -1.35 7.99
CA PHE A 114 -11.38 -2.06 7.45
C PHE A 114 -11.92 -2.97 8.55
N GLY A 115 -13.04 -2.60 9.12
CA GLY A 115 -13.62 -3.31 10.25
C GLY A 115 -13.85 -4.79 9.98
N GLU A 116 -13.92 -5.56 11.05
CA GLU A 116 -14.28 -6.95 10.98
C GLU A 116 -15.63 -7.14 10.26
N GLY A 117 -15.75 -8.21 9.50
CA GLY A 117 -16.99 -8.61 8.89
C GLY A 117 -16.99 -8.50 7.40
N GLN A 118 -17.52 -7.64 6.73
CA GLN A 118 -17.71 -7.64 5.27
C GLN A 118 -17.32 -6.29 4.63
N ASN A 119 -16.50 -5.52 5.33
CA ASN A 119 -16.35 -4.11 5.04
C ASN A 119 -15.04 -3.73 4.33
N GLY A 120 -14.23 -4.69 3.95
CA GLY A 120 -12.99 -4.39 3.22
C GLY A 120 -12.57 -5.56 2.36
N ASP A 121 -12.28 -5.32 1.12
CA ASP A 121 -11.86 -6.36 0.20
C ASP A 121 -10.45 -6.15 -0.39
N VAL A 122 -9.64 -5.32 0.27
CA VAL A 122 -8.28 -5.02 -0.18
C VAL A 122 -7.47 -6.31 -0.37
N GLY A 123 -7.45 -7.18 0.63
CA GLY A 123 -6.72 -8.43 0.55
C GLY A 123 -7.30 -9.38 -0.51
N ALA A 124 -8.60 -9.33 -0.76
CA ALA A 124 -9.27 -10.17 -1.74
C ALA A 124 -9.14 -9.65 -3.17
N THR A 125 -9.28 -8.35 -3.35
CA THR A 125 -9.31 -7.75 -4.68
C THR A 125 -7.92 -7.43 -5.20
N MET A 126 -7.06 -6.93 -4.34
CA MET A 126 -5.70 -6.53 -4.68
C MET A 126 -4.68 -7.64 -4.47
N GLY A 127 -5.06 -8.64 -3.69
CA GLY A 127 -4.13 -9.64 -3.20
C GLY A 127 -3.82 -10.74 -4.18
N TYR A 128 -2.99 -11.59 -3.68
CA TYR A 128 -2.49 -12.79 -4.31
C TYR A 128 -3.61 -13.69 -4.83
N ASN A 129 -3.52 -14.05 -6.08
CA ASN A 129 -4.52 -14.91 -6.72
C ASN A 129 -4.37 -16.34 -6.21
N LEU A 130 -5.31 -16.77 -5.40
CA LEU A 130 -5.42 -18.14 -4.97
C LEU A 130 -6.25 -18.93 -5.96
N ASN A 131 -5.81 -20.12 -6.31
CA ASN A 131 -6.64 -21.02 -7.11
C ASN A 131 -7.94 -21.31 -6.33
N ARG A 132 -9.07 -21.14 -7.01
CA ARG A 132 -10.37 -21.48 -6.45
C ARG A 132 -10.36 -22.91 -5.94
N GLY A 133 -10.49 -23.12 -4.67
CA GLY A 133 -10.48 -24.45 -4.07
C GLY A 133 -9.39 -24.71 -3.05
N VAL A 134 -8.44 -23.79 -2.91
CA VAL A 134 -7.35 -23.98 -1.95
C VAL A 134 -7.84 -23.94 -0.49
N PHE A 135 -8.78 -23.06 -0.17
CA PHE A 135 -9.26 -22.90 1.20
C PHE A 135 -10.62 -23.55 1.44
N ASN A 136 -11.45 -23.64 0.46
CA ASN A 136 -12.71 -24.38 0.56
C ASN A 136 -13.23 -24.70 -0.84
N THR A 137 -13.24 -25.95 -1.19
CA THR A 137 -13.71 -26.46 -2.48
C THR A 137 -15.17 -26.14 -2.77
N THR A 138 -16.00 -25.91 -1.74
CA THR A 138 -17.42 -25.60 -1.89
C THR A 138 -17.70 -24.10 -2.02
N GLN A 139 -16.78 -23.25 -1.65
CA GLN A 139 -17.06 -21.81 -1.54
C GLN A 139 -16.34 -20.95 -2.58
N GLY A 140 -15.44 -21.49 -3.36
CA GLY A 140 -14.83 -20.84 -4.52
C GLY A 140 -14.08 -19.54 -4.22
N MET A 141 -13.45 -19.45 -3.06
CA MET A 141 -12.86 -18.23 -2.54
C MET A 141 -11.39 -18.15 -2.87
N GLY A 142 -11.07 -17.45 -3.92
CA GLY A 142 -9.73 -17.05 -4.25
C GLY A 142 -9.64 -15.53 -4.31
N GLY A 143 -8.48 -14.97 -4.05
CA GLY A 143 -8.22 -13.57 -4.33
C GLY A 143 -8.54 -13.27 -5.80
N ALA A 144 -9.16 -12.15 -6.08
CA ALA A 144 -9.54 -11.80 -7.45
C ALA A 144 -8.33 -11.38 -8.29
N GLY A 145 -7.24 -10.92 -7.65
CA GLY A 145 -6.01 -10.53 -8.32
C GLY A 145 -6.20 -9.41 -9.33
N TYR A 146 -7.07 -8.45 -9.03
CA TYR A 146 -7.35 -7.34 -9.96
C TYR A 146 -6.15 -6.42 -10.18
N ALA A 147 -5.24 -6.35 -9.23
CA ALA A 147 -3.99 -5.65 -9.39
C ALA A 147 -2.88 -6.66 -9.69
N ALA A 148 -2.40 -6.64 -10.92
CA ALA A 148 -1.23 -7.42 -11.34
C ALA A 148 -0.07 -6.48 -11.60
N THR A 149 1.14 -6.93 -11.25
CA THR A 149 2.36 -6.24 -11.64
C THR A 149 2.77 -6.68 -13.04
N THR A 150 3.47 -5.81 -13.76
CA THR A 150 4.02 -6.17 -15.06
C THR A 150 5.33 -6.95 -14.91
N ALA A 151 5.67 -7.79 -15.89
CA ALA A 151 6.97 -8.44 -15.93
C ALA A 151 8.11 -7.42 -15.95
N TYR A 152 7.93 -6.30 -16.65
CA TYR A 152 8.90 -5.20 -16.67
C TYR A 152 9.18 -4.68 -15.26
N TYR A 153 8.14 -4.47 -14.45
CA TYR A 153 8.29 -4.02 -13.06
C TYR A 153 9.06 -5.02 -12.21
N PHE A 154 8.79 -6.33 -12.37
CA PHE A 154 9.56 -7.37 -11.70
C PHE A 154 11.04 -7.33 -12.05
N TYR A 155 11.37 -7.22 -13.35
CA TYR A 155 12.75 -7.18 -13.82
C TYR A 155 13.45 -5.82 -13.60
N SER A 156 12.72 -4.78 -13.19
CA SER A 156 13.32 -3.50 -12.82
C SER A 156 13.97 -3.50 -11.44
N PHE A 157 13.66 -4.51 -10.62
CA PHE A 157 14.34 -4.68 -9.34
C PHE A 157 15.74 -5.27 -9.53
N ASP A 158 16.69 -4.85 -8.71
CA ASP A 158 17.93 -5.60 -8.56
C ASP A 158 17.61 -7.01 -8.05
N PRO A 159 18.24 -8.07 -8.59
CA PRO A 159 18.02 -9.44 -8.12
C PRO A 159 18.27 -9.64 -6.61
N ALA A 160 19.12 -8.82 -6.01
CA ALA A 160 19.41 -8.83 -4.57
C ALA A 160 18.40 -8.03 -3.73
N ASP A 161 17.50 -7.28 -4.37
CA ASP A 161 16.49 -6.50 -3.65
C ASP A 161 15.40 -7.40 -3.09
N THR A 162 15.42 -7.58 -1.78
CA THR A 162 14.46 -8.44 -1.05
C THR A 162 13.00 -7.95 -1.17
N ARG A 163 12.77 -6.71 -1.55
CA ARG A 163 11.43 -6.15 -1.75
C ARG A 163 10.75 -6.73 -2.98
N ARG A 164 11.52 -7.19 -3.98
CA ARG A 164 11.02 -7.76 -5.22
C ARG A 164 10.09 -8.94 -4.95
N ASP A 165 10.56 -9.92 -4.22
CA ASP A 165 9.86 -11.19 -4.01
C ASP A 165 8.70 -11.09 -3.01
N VAL A 166 8.70 -10.04 -2.21
CA VAL A 166 7.55 -9.67 -1.37
C VAL A 166 6.49 -8.94 -2.19
N THR A 167 6.91 -8.05 -3.08
CA THR A 167 5.98 -7.22 -3.89
C THR A 167 5.39 -7.99 -5.07
N CYS A 168 6.20 -8.82 -5.72
CA CYS A 168 5.87 -9.52 -6.95
C CYS A 168 5.86 -11.03 -6.71
N VAL A 169 4.73 -11.69 -6.88
CA VAL A 169 4.56 -13.12 -6.59
C VAL A 169 4.08 -13.89 -7.81
N PHE A 170 4.81 -14.97 -8.11
CA PHE A 170 4.48 -15.91 -9.18
C PHE A 170 3.83 -17.20 -8.68
N GLN A 171 3.76 -17.37 -7.37
CA GLN A 171 3.21 -18.56 -6.76
C GLN A 171 1.68 -18.49 -6.68
N GLU A 172 1.06 -19.61 -6.70
CA GLU A 172 -0.34 -19.82 -6.33
C GLU A 172 -0.48 -21.02 -5.42
N TYR A 173 -1.58 -21.07 -4.70
CA TYR A 173 -1.88 -22.25 -3.87
C TYR A 173 -2.87 -23.16 -4.59
N ILE A 174 -2.55 -24.43 -4.62
CA ILE A 174 -3.46 -25.48 -5.07
C ILE A 174 -3.78 -26.43 -3.93
N ASN A 175 -4.94 -27.06 -3.98
CA ASN A 175 -5.25 -28.16 -3.07
C ASN A 175 -4.77 -29.48 -3.68
N GLU A 176 -3.83 -30.10 -2.99
CA GLU A 176 -3.33 -31.43 -3.34
C GLU A 176 -3.61 -32.38 -2.17
N ASN A 177 -4.53 -33.29 -2.36
CA ASN A 177 -4.93 -34.28 -1.33
C ASN A 177 -5.37 -33.66 0.00
N GLY A 178 -6.15 -32.59 -0.05
CA GLY A 178 -6.64 -31.89 1.14
C GLY A 178 -5.65 -30.97 1.84
N LYS A 179 -4.46 -30.81 1.28
CA LYS A 179 -3.42 -29.89 1.77
C LYS A 179 -3.16 -28.79 0.78
N ASN A 180 -2.95 -27.58 1.30
CA ASN A 180 -2.54 -26.45 0.47
C ASN A 180 -1.07 -26.62 0.08
N LYS A 181 -0.81 -26.54 -1.21
CA LYS A 181 0.52 -26.62 -1.79
C LYS A 181 0.80 -25.38 -2.62
N GLU A 182 1.93 -24.76 -2.37
CA GLU A 182 2.41 -23.66 -3.17
C GLU A 182 3.02 -24.18 -4.47
N VAL A 183 2.63 -23.60 -5.58
CA VAL A 183 3.15 -23.91 -6.90
C VAL A 183 3.49 -22.64 -7.66
N ILE A 184 4.49 -22.72 -8.54
CA ILE A 184 4.83 -21.59 -9.40
C ILE A 184 3.75 -21.46 -10.48
N ARG A 185 3.22 -20.24 -10.61
CA ARG A 185 2.27 -19.93 -11.67
C ARG A 185 3.00 -19.66 -12.98
N CYS A 186 2.74 -20.48 -13.98
CA CYS A 186 3.39 -20.36 -15.29
C CYS A 186 2.76 -19.29 -16.21
N ASN A 187 1.93 -18.39 -15.70
CA ASN A 187 1.33 -17.35 -16.52
C ASN A 187 2.14 -16.05 -16.41
N PRO A 188 2.88 -15.65 -17.44
CA PRO A 188 3.69 -14.44 -17.42
C PRO A 188 2.88 -13.13 -17.28
N LEU A 189 1.57 -13.20 -17.55
CA LEU A 189 0.64 -12.09 -17.34
C LEU A 189 0.08 -12.06 -15.93
N GLY A 190 0.51 -12.95 -15.05
CA GLY A 190 -0.11 -13.20 -13.76
C GLY A 190 0.78 -12.94 -12.57
N VAL A 191 1.74 -12.01 -12.63
CA VAL A 191 2.50 -11.60 -11.45
C VAL A 191 1.58 -10.88 -10.49
N ALA A 192 1.27 -11.51 -9.38
CA ALA A 192 0.35 -10.96 -8.39
C ALA A 192 1.04 -9.97 -7.46
N CYS A 193 0.26 -9.07 -6.85
CA CYS A 193 0.72 -8.24 -5.75
C CYS A 193 0.89 -9.10 -4.50
N GLY A 194 2.14 -9.33 -4.10
CA GLY A 194 2.48 -10.22 -2.99
C GLY A 194 2.34 -9.62 -1.60
N LYS A 195 1.96 -8.35 -1.50
CA LYS A 195 1.82 -7.65 -0.22
C LYS A 195 0.62 -8.11 0.61
N TRP A 196 -0.37 -8.65 -0.03
CA TRP A 196 -1.56 -9.20 0.61
C TRP A 196 -1.65 -10.68 0.28
N ARG A 197 -1.23 -11.50 1.25
CA ARG A 197 -1.11 -12.95 1.08
C ARG A 197 -2.01 -13.67 2.06
N TRP A 198 -2.93 -14.45 1.55
CA TRP A 198 -3.86 -15.22 2.34
C TRP A 198 -3.21 -16.16 3.35
N TYR A 199 -2.08 -16.75 3.04
CA TYR A 199 -1.41 -17.68 3.93
C TYR A 199 -0.75 -16.99 5.15
N TRP A 200 -0.61 -15.67 5.12
CA TRP A 200 -0.22 -14.90 6.31
C TRP A 200 -1.37 -14.68 7.27
N MET A 201 -2.63 -14.93 6.87
CA MET A 201 -3.78 -14.79 7.75
C MET A 201 -3.83 -15.93 8.75
N THR A 202 -4.21 -15.65 9.99
CA THR A 202 -4.37 -16.66 10.99
C THR A 202 -5.50 -17.63 10.66
N ASP A 203 -5.38 -18.89 11.11
CA ASP A 203 -6.41 -19.90 10.93
C ASP A 203 -7.78 -19.48 11.47
N ASN A 204 -7.80 -18.77 12.62
CA ASN A 204 -9.04 -18.28 13.21
C ASN A 204 -9.72 -17.26 12.33
N TYR A 205 -8.95 -16.35 11.74
CA TYR A 205 -9.48 -15.37 10.81
C TYR A 205 -10.08 -16.06 9.58
N MET A 206 -9.38 -17.00 9.02
CA MET A 206 -9.84 -17.79 7.88
C MET A 206 -11.12 -18.58 8.20
N LYS A 207 -11.20 -19.22 9.37
CA LYS A 207 -12.37 -19.98 9.82
C LYS A 207 -13.60 -19.13 10.06
N VAL A 208 -13.42 -17.94 10.61
CA VAL A 208 -14.54 -17.04 10.94
C VAL A 208 -15.07 -16.33 9.70
N ARG A 209 -14.22 -16.04 8.75
CA ARG A 209 -14.56 -15.20 7.59
C ARG A 209 -15.12 -15.95 6.40
N PHE A 210 -14.68 -17.17 6.19
CA PHE A 210 -15.02 -17.95 5.00
C PHE A 210 -16.25 -18.88 5.08
N PRO A 211 -16.94 -19.05 6.20
CA PRO A 211 -18.11 -19.92 6.24
C PRO A 211 -19.35 -19.37 5.51
N LYS A 212 -19.35 -18.10 5.12
CA LYS A 212 -20.53 -17.49 4.50
C LYS A 212 -20.40 -17.48 2.96
N ALA A 213 -21.11 -18.40 2.34
CA ALA A 213 -21.01 -18.79 0.94
C ALA A 213 -21.29 -17.71 -0.13
N ASN A 214 -21.73 -16.52 0.23
CA ASN A 214 -22.15 -15.49 -0.75
C ASN A 214 -21.62 -14.08 -0.46
N SER A 215 -20.70 -13.92 0.45
CA SER A 215 -20.11 -12.62 0.71
C SER A 215 -18.84 -12.42 -0.14
N ARG A 216 -18.71 -11.27 -0.76
CA ARG A 216 -17.42 -10.77 -1.21
C ARG A 216 -16.43 -10.94 -0.06
N ILE A 217 -15.25 -11.38 -0.39
CA ILE A 217 -14.25 -11.73 0.59
C ILE A 217 -13.73 -10.45 1.24
N ALA A 218 -14.36 -10.08 2.34
CA ALA A 218 -13.92 -8.97 3.15
C ALA A 218 -12.90 -9.46 4.16
N THR A 219 -11.66 -9.06 3.98
CA THR A 219 -10.56 -9.57 4.79
C THR A 219 -10.36 -8.82 6.09
N GLY A 220 -10.90 -7.60 6.19
CA GLY A 220 -10.59 -6.71 7.32
C GLY A 220 -9.13 -6.29 7.42
N ILE A 221 -8.30 -6.67 6.45
CA ILE A 221 -6.90 -6.24 6.40
C ILE A 221 -6.87 -4.76 6.14
N ASN A 222 -6.12 -4.04 6.96
CA ASN A 222 -5.98 -2.60 6.83
C ASN A 222 -5.20 -2.21 5.57
N TRP A 223 -5.50 -1.02 5.07
CA TRP A 223 -4.72 -0.38 4.02
C TRP A 223 -3.66 0.54 4.63
N ILE A 224 -2.40 0.21 4.44
CA ILE A 224 -1.29 1.07 4.85
C ILE A 224 -1.28 2.31 3.96
N LEU A 225 -1.55 3.47 4.54
CA LEU A 225 -1.58 4.74 3.81
C LEU A 225 -0.23 5.46 3.81
N MET A 226 0.52 5.32 4.90
CA MET A 226 1.84 5.94 5.05
C MET A 226 2.70 5.14 6.01
N ARG A 227 3.96 4.99 5.67
CA ARG A 227 4.98 4.33 6.48
C ARG A 227 6.08 5.30 6.87
N TYR A 228 6.86 4.91 7.88
CA TYR A 228 8.03 5.67 8.31
C TYR A 228 9.09 5.77 7.20
N SER A 229 9.22 4.73 6.38
CA SER A 229 10.06 4.73 5.17
C SER A 229 9.64 5.76 4.11
N ASP A 230 8.40 6.25 4.14
CA ASP A 230 7.94 7.31 3.24
C ASP A 230 8.40 8.72 3.70
N ILE A 231 8.97 8.82 4.91
CA ILE A 231 9.48 10.06 5.50
C ILE A 231 10.97 10.29 5.16
N TYR A 232 11.73 9.19 4.93
CA TYR A 232 13.12 9.26 4.49
C TYR A 232 13.25 9.71 3.03
#